data_a49603ae46746ea5b59a8c0eb3848c3b
#
_entry.id   a49603ae46746ea5b59a8c0eb3848c3b
#
_cell.length_a   1.000
_cell.length_b   1.000
_cell.length_c   1.000
_cell.angle_alpha   90.00
_cell.angle_beta   90.00
_cell.angle_gamma   90.00
#
_symmetry.space_group_name_H-M   'P 1'
#
loop_
_entity.id
_entity.type
_entity.pdbx_description
1 polymer ?
#
loop_
_entity_poly.entity_id
_entity_poly.type
_entity_poly.pdbx_seq_one_letter_code
_entity_poly.pdbx_strand_id
1 'polypeptide(L)'
;MSADTNIPPKQKGGWWSLSPLAVFLCLYLITSLLVNDFYKVPITVAFLLSSCYAIAMTRGLKLEQRIYQFSVGAGNKNILLMIWIFVLAGAFAQSAKQMGAIDATVNLTLHILPDNLLLAGIFIAACFISLSIGTSVGTIVALTPVAVGLAEKTGIDLPYMVAVVVGGSFFGDNLSFISDTTIASTKTQDCVMRDKFKVNFMIVVPAALIVLGIYIFQGLSLSAAPQMQTIEWIKVIPYLIVLGTAVAGM
;
A
#
# COMPACT_ATOMS: atom_id res chain seq x y z
N MET A 1 14.23 32.26 -24.80
CA MET A 1 15.05 31.04 -24.63
C MET A 1 14.18 29.88 -24.99
N SER A 2 14.23 29.46 -26.26
CA SER A 2 13.46 28.34 -26.80
C SER A 2 14.10 27.04 -26.27
N ALA A 3 13.34 26.30 -25.46
CA ALA A 3 13.73 24.96 -25.04
C ALA A 3 13.65 24.03 -26.28
N ASP A 4 14.82 23.69 -26.82
CA ASP A 4 14.95 22.63 -27.82
C ASP A 4 14.48 21.31 -27.20
N THR A 5 13.22 20.96 -27.44
CA THR A 5 12.64 19.66 -27.09
C THR A 5 13.14 18.59 -28.08
N ASN A 6 14.43 18.34 -28.10
CA ASN A 6 14.98 17.14 -28.72
C ASN A 6 14.65 15.93 -27.81
N ILE A 7 13.40 15.46 -27.86
CA ILE A 7 13.03 14.18 -27.31
C ILE A 7 13.66 13.10 -28.19
N PRO A 8 14.66 12.36 -27.72
CA PRO A 8 15.27 11.31 -28.52
C PRO A 8 14.21 10.26 -28.88
N PRO A 9 14.29 9.65 -30.08
CA PRO A 9 13.32 8.68 -30.55
C PRO A 9 13.19 7.55 -29.52
N LYS A 10 11.95 7.10 -29.27
CA LYS A 10 11.63 5.96 -28.39
C LYS A 10 12.51 4.78 -28.79
N GLN A 11 13.57 4.52 -28.06
CA GLN A 11 14.36 3.30 -28.24
C GLN A 11 13.47 2.12 -27.84
N LYS A 12 13.39 1.11 -28.70
CA LYS A 12 12.70 -0.14 -28.36
C LYS A 12 13.41 -0.76 -27.15
N GLY A 13 12.71 -0.85 -26.02
CA GLY A 13 13.24 -1.47 -24.81
C GLY A 13 13.62 -2.93 -25.09
N GLY A 14 14.89 -3.27 -24.90
CA GLY A 14 15.35 -4.65 -24.93
C GLY A 14 15.32 -5.26 -23.53
N TRP A 15 15.44 -6.57 -23.42
CA TRP A 15 15.57 -7.28 -22.14
C TRP A 15 16.66 -6.71 -21.20
N TRP A 16 17.71 -6.14 -21.78
CA TRP A 16 18.78 -5.45 -21.04
C TRP A 16 18.31 -4.24 -20.25
N SER A 17 17.19 -3.62 -20.63
CA SER A 17 16.61 -2.50 -19.89
C SER A 17 16.06 -2.91 -18.52
N LEU A 18 15.83 -4.22 -18.31
CA LEU A 18 15.40 -4.77 -17.02
C LEU A 18 16.57 -5.14 -16.10
N SER A 19 17.82 -5.08 -16.60
CA SER A 19 18.99 -5.47 -15.81
C SER A 19 19.18 -4.65 -14.52
N PRO A 20 18.84 -3.36 -14.40
CA PRO A 20 18.91 -2.63 -13.14
C PRO A 20 17.99 -3.22 -12.06
N LEU A 21 16.81 -3.70 -12.46
CA LEU A 21 15.88 -4.39 -11.56
C LEU A 21 16.47 -5.73 -11.10
N ALA A 22 17.06 -6.49 -12.01
CA ALA A 22 17.74 -7.74 -11.67
C ALA A 22 18.91 -7.50 -10.71
N VAL A 23 19.72 -6.47 -10.97
CA VAL A 23 20.82 -6.06 -10.08
C VAL A 23 20.31 -5.69 -8.69
N PHE A 24 19.23 -4.91 -8.60
CA PHE A 24 18.59 -4.56 -7.33
C PHE A 24 18.17 -5.83 -6.56
N LEU A 25 17.41 -6.72 -7.22
CA LEU A 25 16.92 -7.94 -6.59
C LEU A 25 18.06 -8.85 -6.13
N CYS A 26 19.08 -9.06 -6.98
CA CYS A 26 20.24 -9.87 -6.63
C CYS A 26 21.04 -9.26 -5.47
N LEU A 27 21.33 -7.97 -5.49
CA LEU A 27 22.05 -7.30 -4.41
C LEU A 27 21.29 -7.41 -3.09
N TYR A 28 20.00 -7.07 -3.09
CA TYR A 28 19.20 -7.10 -1.87
C TYR A 28 19.04 -8.53 -1.35
N LEU A 29 18.74 -9.50 -2.22
CA LEU A 29 18.54 -10.90 -1.83
C LEU A 29 19.84 -11.51 -1.31
N ILE A 30 20.96 -11.36 -2.04
CA ILE A 30 22.25 -11.94 -1.65
C ILE A 30 22.72 -11.36 -0.31
N THR A 31 22.66 -10.03 -0.17
CA THR A 31 23.10 -9.38 1.08
C THR A 31 22.21 -9.75 2.26
N SER A 32 20.89 -9.85 2.05
CA SER A 32 19.94 -10.26 3.09
C SER A 32 20.15 -11.71 3.54
N LEU A 33 20.44 -12.60 2.60
CA LEU A 33 20.77 -14.00 2.92
C LEU A 33 22.11 -14.14 3.64
N LEU A 34 23.13 -13.35 3.26
CA LEU A 34 24.43 -13.36 3.95
C LEU A 34 24.34 -12.85 5.38
N VAL A 35 23.50 -11.82 5.61
CA VAL A 35 23.26 -11.27 6.95
C VAL A 35 22.24 -12.08 7.73
N ASN A 36 21.54 -13.00 7.06
CA ASN A 36 20.44 -13.80 7.59
C ASN A 36 19.30 -12.95 8.22
N ASP A 37 19.10 -11.73 7.68
CA ASP A 37 18.07 -10.81 8.14
C ASP A 37 17.76 -9.76 7.05
N PHE A 38 16.54 -9.78 6.53
CA PHE A 38 16.10 -8.84 5.50
C PHE A 38 15.93 -7.41 6.02
N TYR A 39 15.68 -7.22 7.29
CA TYR A 39 15.46 -5.89 7.87
C TYR A 39 16.75 -5.16 8.22
N LYS A 40 17.87 -5.88 8.39
CA LYS A 40 19.18 -5.28 8.66
C LYS A 40 19.84 -4.71 7.42
N VAL A 41 19.43 -5.15 6.23
CA VAL A 41 19.99 -4.64 4.97
C VAL A 41 19.25 -3.37 4.55
N PRO A 42 19.94 -2.21 4.45
CA PRO A 42 19.30 -0.96 4.03
C PRO A 42 18.90 -1.05 2.55
N ILE A 43 17.61 -1.27 2.30
CA ILE A 43 17.04 -1.38 0.94
C ILE A 43 17.39 -0.15 0.08
N THR A 44 17.50 1.04 0.69
CA THR A 44 17.89 2.29 0.04
C THR A 44 19.27 2.21 -0.60
N VAL A 45 20.23 1.50 0.02
CA VAL A 45 21.57 1.29 -0.54
C VAL A 45 21.50 0.41 -1.79
N ALA A 46 20.71 -0.66 -1.77
CA ALA A 46 20.51 -1.52 -2.93
C ALA A 46 19.87 -0.76 -4.10
N PHE A 47 18.89 0.11 -3.82
CA PHE A 47 18.28 0.99 -4.82
C PHE A 47 19.29 2.00 -5.38
N LEU A 48 20.11 2.62 -4.55
CA LEU A 48 21.10 3.59 -4.97
C LEU A 48 22.15 2.95 -5.89
N LEU A 49 22.67 1.79 -5.52
CA LEU A 49 23.63 1.04 -6.35
C LEU A 49 23.02 0.61 -7.69
N SER A 50 21.78 0.12 -7.67
CA SER A 50 21.06 -0.24 -8.89
C SER A 50 20.79 0.98 -9.78
N SER A 51 20.49 2.14 -9.20
CA SER A 51 20.31 3.40 -9.93
C SER A 51 21.62 3.88 -10.57
N CYS A 52 22.73 3.79 -9.85
CA CYS A 52 24.06 4.08 -10.41
C CYS A 52 24.40 3.14 -11.57
N TYR A 53 24.10 1.85 -11.42
CA TYR A 53 24.27 0.88 -12.49
C TYR A 53 23.38 1.22 -13.70
N ALA A 54 22.12 1.60 -13.52
CA ALA A 54 21.22 1.99 -14.59
C ALA A 54 21.77 3.19 -15.41
N ILE A 55 22.30 4.21 -14.71
CA ILE A 55 22.92 5.36 -15.35
C ILE A 55 24.20 4.96 -16.10
N ALA A 56 25.03 4.09 -15.51
CA ALA A 56 26.28 3.65 -16.09
C ALA A 56 26.08 2.79 -17.35
N MET A 57 25.11 1.87 -17.33
CA MET A 57 24.85 0.95 -18.45
C MET A 57 24.19 1.61 -19.66
N THR A 58 23.56 2.76 -19.48
CA THR A 58 22.90 3.49 -20.58
C THR A 58 23.94 3.92 -21.59
N ARG A 59 23.83 3.46 -22.85
CA ARG A 59 24.78 3.74 -23.93
C ARG A 59 24.23 4.82 -24.87
N GLY A 60 25.12 5.48 -25.60
CA GLY A 60 24.73 6.44 -26.64
C GLY A 60 24.38 7.85 -26.17
N LEU A 61 24.43 8.11 -24.87
CA LEU A 61 24.14 9.41 -24.27
C LEU A 61 25.33 9.89 -23.41
N LYS A 62 25.54 11.20 -23.35
CA LYS A 62 26.48 11.82 -22.41
C LYS A 62 25.97 11.63 -20.96
N LEU A 63 26.87 11.63 -19.98
CA LEU A 63 26.53 11.43 -18.56
C LEU A 63 25.43 12.40 -18.08
N GLU A 64 25.55 13.68 -18.46
CA GLU A 64 24.56 14.70 -18.14
C GLU A 64 23.15 14.36 -18.64
N GLN A 65 23.05 13.86 -19.87
CA GLN A 65 21.77 13.45 -20.46
C GLN A 65 21.19 12.21 -19.78
N ARG A 66 22.04 11.27 -19.34
CA ARG A 66 21.60 10.08 -18.60
C ARG A 66 21.04 10.47 -17.24
N ILE A 67 21.74 11.36 -16.51
CA ILE A 67 21.30 11.90 -15.23
C ILE A 67 19.98 12.66 -15.40
N TYR A 68 19.88 13.47 -16.46
CA TYR A 68 18.65 14.20 -16.77
C TYR A 68 17.46 13.25 -17.00
N GLN A 69 17.64 12.21 -17.82
CA GLN A 69 16.57 11.22 -18.07
C GLN A 69 16.17 10.47 -16.80
N PHE A 70 17.14 10.10 -15.97
CA PHE A 70 16.88 9.48 -14.67
C PHE A 70 16.07 10.42 -13.77
N SER A 71 16.44 11.69 -13.71
CA SER A 71 15.74 12.71 -12.92
C SER A 71 14.32 12.95 -13.40
N VAL A 72 14.10 12.98 -14.72
CA VAL A 72 12.75 13.07 -15.31
C VAL A 72 11.90 11.87 -14.92
N GLY A 73 12.47 10.65 -14.94
CA GLY A 73 11.80 9.45 -14.47
C GLY A 73 11.45 9.52 -12.98
N ALA A 74 12.39 9.94 -12.14
CA ALA A 74 12.18 10.10 -10.70
C ALA A 74 11.15 11.20 -10.36
N GLY A 75 11.10 12.26 -11.18
CA GLY A 75 10.11 13.34 -11.06
C GLY A 75 8.74 13.03 -11.68
N ASN A 76 8.45 11.77 -11.98
CA ASN A 76 7.16 11.40 -12.51
C ASN A 76 6.02 11.77 -11.55
N LYS A 77 4.95 12.35 -12.10
CA LYS A 77 3.79 12.83 -11.33
C LYS A 77 3.25 11.78 -10.34
N ASN A 78 3.15 10.53 -10.77
CA ASN A 78 2.60 9.47 -9.93
C ASN A 78 3.56 9.12 -8.77
N ILE A 79 4.87 9.11 -9.02
CA ILE A 79 5.87 8.88 -7.97
C ILE A 79 5.84 10.00 -6.94
N LEU A 80 5.81 11.25 -7.38
CA LEU A 80 5.71 12.41 -6.49
C LEU A 80 4.41 12.40 -5.68
N LEU A 81 3.28 12.03 -6.30
CA LEU A 81 2.01 11.88 -5.60
C LEU A 81 2.10 10.84 -4.49
N MET A 82 2.71 9.67 -4.75
CA MET A 82 2.91 8.63 -3.73
C MET A 82 3.79 9.12 -2.58
N ILE A 83 4.87 9.85 -2.88
CA ILE A 83 5.74 10.44 -1.85
C ILE A 83 4.92 11.39 -0.95
N TRP A 84 4.11 12.27 -1.54
CA TRP A 84 3.24 13.19 -0.78
C TRP A 84 2.23 12.44 0.08
N ILE A 85 1.61 11.38 -0.46
CA ILE A 85 0.68 10.54 0.32
C ILE A 85 1.39 9.98 1.56
N PHE A 86 2.58 9.41 1.42
CA PHE A 86 3.31 8.83 2.56
C PHE A 86 3.74 9.88 3.58
N VAL A 87 4.22 11.05 3.13
CA VAL A 87 4.63 12.13 4.02
C VAL A 87 3.44 12.68 4.82
N LEU A 88 2.34 13.01 4.14
CA LEU A 88 1.15 13.56 4.80
C LEU A 88 0.46 12.53 5.70
N ALA A 89 0.41 11.26 5.28
CA ALA A 89 -0.14 10.19 6.08
C ALA A 89 0.69 9.91 7.34
N GLY A 90 2.02 9.96 7.24
CA GLY A 90 2.90 9.86 8.42
C GLY A 90 2.68 11.01 9.40
N ALA A 91 2.55 12.25 8.89
CA ALA A 91 2.24 13.42 9.72
C ALA A 91 0.86 13.29 10.39
N PHE A 92 -0.16 12.82 9.65
CA PHE A 92 -1.49 12.55 10.19
C PHE A 92 -1.43 11.48 11.29
N ALA A 93 -0.78 10.33 11.02
CA ALA A 93 -0.68 9.23 11.98
C ALA A 93 -0.01 9.68 13.28
N GLN A 94 1.08 10.45 13.20
CA GLN A 94 1.76 10.99 14.37
C GLN A 94 0.89 11.99 15.15
N SER A 95 0.18 12.87 14.46
CA SER A 95 -0.75 13.83 15.08
C SER A 95 -1.93 13.08 15.74
N ALA A 96 -2.50 12.09 15.07
CA ALA A 96 -3.60 11.28 15.59
C ALA A 96 -3.16 10.47 16.83
N LYS A 97 -1.93 9.97 16.87
CA LYS A 97 -1.35 9.30 18.04
C LYS A 97 -1.22 10.26 19.22
N GLN A 98 -0.67 11.45 19.00
CA GLN A 98 -0.50 12.47 20.06
C GLN A 98 -1.82 12.99 20.62
N MET A 99 -2.86 13.10 19.81
CA MET A 99 -4.21 13.48 20.25
C MET A 99 -4.98 12.35 20.93
N GLY A 100 -4.46 11.11 20.91
CA GLY A 100 -5.19 9.93 21.38
C GLY A 100 -6.32 9.48 20.44
N ALA A 101 -6.34 9.95 19.19
CA ALA A 101 -7.36 9.60 18.22
C ALA A 101 -7.27 8.13 17.80
N ILE A 102 -6.05 7.58 17.73
CA ILE A 102 -5.83 6.14 17.43
C ILE A 102 -6.45 5.31 18.57
N ASP A 103 -6.13 5.59 19.82
CA ASP A 103 -6.66 4.85 20.98
C ASP A 103 -8.18 4.91 21.06
N ALA A 104 -8.77 6.09 20.81
CA ALA A 104 -10.22 6.26 20.82
C ALA A 104 -10.88 5.46 19.67
N THR A 105 -10.26 5.43 18.48
CA THR A 105 -10.75 4.65 17.33
C THR A 105 -10.63 3.15 17.57
N VAL A 106 -9.52 2.71 18.18
CA VAL A 106 -9.32 1.31 18.59
C VAL A 106 -10.36 0.89 19.62
N ASN A 107 -10.60 1.72 20.65
CA ASN A 107 -11.63 1.45 21.65
C ASN A 107 -13.02 1.35 21.04
N LEU A 108 -13.36 2.26 20.11
CA LEU A 108 -14.62 2.20 19.37
C LEU A 108 -14.73 0.91 18.56
N THR A 109 -13.67 0.52 17.85
CA THR A 109 -13.64 -0.72 17.05
C THR A 109 -13.87 -1.96 17.93
N LEU A 110 -13.17 -2.04 19.07
CA LEU A 110 -13.33 -3.14 20.03
C LEU A 110 -14.71 -3.15 20.71
N HIS A 111 -15.37 -1.99 20.79
CA HIS A 111 -16.73 -1.92 21.33
C HIS A 111 -17.81 -2.37 20.34
N ILE A 112 -17.59 -2.13 19.05
CA ILE A 112 -18.54 -2.48 17.97
C ILE A 112 -18.34 -3.91 17.50
N LEU A 113 -17.08 -4.36 17.36
CA LEU A 113 -16.74 -5.68 16.83
C LEU A 113 -16.48 -6.64 18.00
N PRO A 114 -17.20 -7.76 18.10
CA PRO A 114 -16.86 -8.84 19.00
C PRO A 114 -15.44 -9.36 18.71
N ASP A 115 -14.73 -9.78 19.74
CA ASP A 115 -13.34 -10.23 19.63
C ASP A 115 -13.14 -11.32 18.57
N ASN A 116 -14.09 -12.25 18.50
CA ASN A 116 -14.10 -13.34 17.53
C ASN A 116 -14.30 -12.91 16.07
N LEU A 117 -14.77 -11.68 15.83
CA LEU A 117 -14.98 -11.12 14.47
C LEU A 117 -14.02 -9.99 14.14
N LEU A 118 -13.05 -9.68 15.02
CA LEU A 118 -12.16 -8.54 14.83
C LEU A 118 -11.35 -8.61 13.52
N LEU A 119 -10.70 -9.74 13.25
CA LEU A 119 -9.92 -9.94 12.02
C LEU A 119 -10.80 -9.84 10.78
N ALA A 120 -11.95 -10.51 10.80
CA ALA A 120 -12.91 -10.50 9.71
C ALA A 120 -13.47 -9.09 9.46
N GLY A 121 -13.81 -8.37 10.52
CA GLY A 121 -14.33 -7.01 10.45
C GLY A 121 -13.31 -6.02 9.86
N ILE A 122 -12.06 -6.09 10.26
CA ILE A 122 -10.98 -5.24 9.71
C ILE A 122 -10.73 -5.58 8.24
N PHE A 123 -10.72 -6.86 7.88
CA PHE A 123 -10.60 -7.29 6.50
C PHE A 123 -11.71 -6.72 5.63
N ILE A 124 -12.99 -6.85 6.04
CA ILE A 124 -14.15 -6.32 5.32
C ILE A 124 -14.08 -4.79 5.22
N ALA A 125 -13.71 -4.11 6.30
CA ALA A 125 -13.54 -2.66 6.29
C ALA A 125 -12.46 -2.22 5.29
N ALA A 126 -11.31 -2.89 5.27
CA ALA A 126 -10.26 -2.63 4.31
C ALA A 126 -10.70 -2.89 2.87
N CYS A 127 -11.45 -3.98 2.61
CA CYS A 127 -12.03 -4.27 1.30
C CYS A 127 -12.95 -3.14 0.82
N PHE A 128 -13.87 -2.70 1.69
CA PHE A 128 -14.86 -1.66 1.34
C PHE A 128 -14.22 -0.29 1.12
N ILE A 129 -13.32 0.11 2.00
CA ILE A 129 -12.62 1.39 1.90
C ILE A 129 -11.79 1.44 0.63
N SER A 130 -11.01 0.39 0.36
CA SER A 130 -10.17 0.32 -0.83
C SER A 130 -10.97 0.29 -2.13
N LEU A 131 -12.11 -0.41 -2.14
CA LEU A 131 -13.05 -0.41 -3.27
C LEU A 131 -13.58 1.00 -3.55
N SER A 132 -13.89 1.75 -2.50
CA SER A 132 -14.47 3.11 -2.58
C SER A 132 -13.44 4.16 -2.98
N ILE A 133 -12.22 4.09 -2.42
CA ILE A 133 -11.12 5.04 -2.71
C ILE A 133 -10.46 4.71 -4.06
N GLY A 134 -10.42 3.44 -4.44
CA GLY A 134 -9.71 2.98 -5.64
C GLY A 134 -8.19 2.92 -5.48
N THR A 135 -7.70 2.72 -4.25
CA THR A 135 -6.26 2.55 -4.02
C THR A 135 -5.99 1.67 -2.80
N SER A 136 -5.18 0.63 -2.99
CA SER A 136 -4.69 -0.21 -1.90
C SER A 136 -3.74 0.57 -0.99
N VAL A 137 -2.83 1.34 -1.57
CA VAL A 137 -1.82 2.12 -0.82
C VAL A 137 -2.48 3.11 0.13
N GLY A 138 -3.44 3.90 -0.35
CA GLY A 138 -4.17 4.86 0.47
C GLY A 138 -4.91 4.19 1.63
N THR A 139 -5.53 3.05 1.37
CA THR A 139 -6.24 2.27 2.40
C THR A 139 -5.30 1.70 3.45
N ILE A 140 -4.18 1.09 3.03
CA ILE A 140 -3.17 0.55 3.94
C ILE A 140 -2.66 1.66 4.86
N VAL A 141 -2.30 2.80 4.29
CA VAL A 141 -1.78 3.94 5.06
C VAL A 141 -2.80 4.46 6.07
N ALA A 142 -4.07 4.56 5.68
CA ALA A 142 -5.14 5.05 6.56
C ALA A 142 -5.46 4.08 7.71
N LEU A 143 -5.44 2.77 7.45
CA LEU A 143 -5.86 1.76 8.43
C LEU A 143 -4.71 1.21 9.27
N THR A 144 -3.46 1.26 8.81
CA THR A 144 -2.32 0.69 9.55
C THR A 144 -2.19 1.24 10.97
N PRO A 145 -2.34 2.54 11.27
CA PRO A 145 -2.24 3.03 12.64
C PRO A 145 -3.30 2.42 13.58
N VAL A 146 -4.51 2.21 13.08
CA VAL A 146 -5.58 1.54 13.84
C VAL A 146 -5.26 0.07 14.03
N ALA A 147 -4.76 -0.61 12.99
CA ALA A 147 -4.36 -2.01 13.06
C ALA A 147 -3.23 -2.23 14.09
N VAL A 148 -2.25 -1.33 14.14
CA VAL A 148 -1.17 -1.34 15.16
C VAL A 148 -1.75 -1.22 16.56
N GLY A 149 -2.61 -0.24 16.80
CA GLY A 149 -3.25 -0.05 18.11
C GLY A 149 -4.13 -1.23 18.52
N LEU A 150 -4.82 -1.87 17.55
CA LEU A 150 -5.59 -3.09 17.82
C LEU A 150 -4.67 -4.27 18.19
N ALA A 151 -3.58 -4.47 17.46
CA ALA A 151 -2.59 -5.51 17.75
C ALA A 151 -2.01 -5.34 19.15
N GLU A 152 -1.63 -4.12 19.54
CA GLU A 152 -1.11 -3.80 20.87
C GLU A 152 -2.13 -4.12 22.01
N LYS A 153 -3.43 -3.84 21.78
CA LYS A 153 -4.47 -4.06 22.81
C LYS A 153 -4.98 -5.49 22.88
N THR A 154 -4.97 -6.21 21.75
CA THR A 154 -5.50 -7.58 21.69
C THR A 154 -4.42 -8.65 21.84
N GLY A 155 -3.14 -8.28 21.73
CA GLY A 155 -2.03 -9.23 21.72
C GLY A 155 -1.90 -10.04 20.43
N ILE A 156 -2.67 -9.70 19.39
CA ILE A 156 -2.53 -10.31 18.08
C ILE A 156 -1.19 -9.88 17.48
N ASP A 157 -0.49 -10.81 16.83
CA ASP A 157 0.78 -10.52 16.16
C ASP A 157 0.66 -9.35 15.17
N LEU A 158 1.52 -8.36 15.34
CA LEU A 158 1.45 -7.12 14.56
C LEU A 158 1.59 -7.33 13.04
N PRO A 159 2.58 -8.08 12.53
CA PRO A 159 2.67 -8.45 11.13
C PRO A 159 1.39 -9.08 10.60
N TYR A 160 0.77 -9.96 11.38
CA TYR A 160 -0.47 -10.62 10.99
C TYR A 160 -1.64 -9.63 10.88
N MET A 161 -1.82 -8.76 11.87
CA MET A 161 -2.87 -7.74 11.83
C MET A 161 -2.72 -6.79 10.64
N VAL A 162 -1.49 -6.38 10.33
CA VAL A 162 -1.19 -5.55 9.16
C VAL A 162 -1.45 -6.33 7.86
N ALA A 163 -1.12 -7.62 7.81
CA ALA A 163 -1.41 -8.47 6.63
C ALA A 163 -2.92 -8.58 6.35
N VAL A 164 -3.77 -8.58 7.37
CA VAL A 164 -5.24 -8.53 7.22
C VAL A 164 -5.67 -7.26 6.49
N VAL A 165 -5.14 -6.10 6.90
CA VAL A 165 -5.40 -4.81 6.24
C VAL A 165 -4.91 -4.82 4.79
N VAL A 166 -3.69 -5.30 4.55
CA VAL A 166 -3.09 -5.39 3.21
C VAL A 166 -3.94 -6.27 2.30
N GLY A 167 -4.33 -7.46 2.76
CA GLY A 167 -5.17 -8.38 1.98
C GLY A 167 -6.50 -7.78 1.57
N GLY A 168 -7.21 -7.14 2.51
CA GLY A 168 -8.46 -6.44 2.22
C GLY A 168 -8.29 -5.26 1.28
N SER A 169 -7.20 -4.49 1.45
CA SER A 169 -6.89 -3.35 0.60
C SER A 169 -6.64 -3.75 -0.85
N PHE A 170 -5.90 -4.83 -1.08
CA PHE A 170 -5.67 -5.36 -2.42
C PHE A 170 -6.93 -5.96 -3.05
N PHE A 171 -7.80 -6.58 -2.26
CA PHE A 171 -9.11 -7.03 -2.76
C PHE A 171 -9.91 -5.87 -3.33
N GLY A 172 -10.08 -4.78 -2.57
CA GLY A 172 -10.82 -3.60 -2.98
C GLY A 172 -10.22 -2.92 -4.22
N ASP A 173 -8.91 -2.75 -4.25
CA ASP A 173 -8.17 -2.16 -5.36
C ASP A 173 -8.37 -2.95 -6.67
N ASN A 174 -8.34 -4.28 -6.61
CA ASN A 174 -8.55 -5.15 -7.77
C ASN A 174 -9.98 -5.06 -8.35
N LEU A 175 -10.99 -4.79 -7.55
CA LEU A 175 -12.38 -4.68 -7.97
C LEU A 175 -12.85 -3.25 -8.19
N SER A 176 -12.04 -2.24 -7.83
CA SER A 176 -12.40 -0.85 -8.04
C SER A 176 -12.34 -0.45 -9.52
N PHE A 177 -13.36 0.29 -9.96
CA PHE A 177 -13.40 0.87 -11.32
C PHE A 177 -12.55 2.14 -11.46
N ILE A 178 -12.18 2.75 -10.34
CA ILE A 178 -11.40 4.01 -10.28
C ILE A 178 -9.94 3.78 -9.90
N SER A 179 -9.53 2.52 -9.68
CA SER A 179 -8.15 2.18 -9.34
C SER A 179 -7.18 2.48 -10.49
N ASP A 180 -6.09 3.16 -10.16
CA ASP A 180 -5.01 3.49 -11.11
C ASP A 180 -4.44 2.24 -11.76
N THR A 181 -4.22 1.18 -10.99
CA THR A 181 -3.69 -0.10 -11.47
C THR A 181 -4.66 -0.78 -12.43
N THR A 182 -5.96 -0.72 -12.12
CA THR A 182 -7.03 -1.25 -12.96
C THR A 182 -7.16 -0.45 -14.26
N ILE A 183 -7.14 0.89 -14.19
CA ILE A 183 -7.19 1.76 -15.35
C ILE A 183 -5.95 1.55 -16.24
N ALA A 184 -4.76 1.51 -15.64
CA ALA A 184 -3.52 1.27 -16.36
C ALA A 184 -3.53 -0.08 -17.09
N SER A 185 -3.90 -1.16 -16.41
CA SER A 185 -3.92 -2.51 -16.99
C SER A 185 -4.92 -2.63 -18.16
N THR A 186 -6.13 -2.08 -18.01
CA THR A 186 -7.14 -2.14 -19.08
C THR A 186 -6.77 -1.27 -20.28
N LYS A 187 -6.24 -0.07 -20.05
CA LYS A 187 -5.83 0.84 -21.12
C LYS A 187 -4.63 0.33 -21.92
N THR A 188 -3.66 -0.29 -21.23
CA THR A 188 -2.46 -0.82 -21.92
C THR A 188 -2.73 -2.10 -22.70
N GLN A 189 -3.77 -2.85 -22.35
CA GLN A 189 -4.20 -4.08 -23.02
C GLN A 189 -5.40 -3.88 -23.96
N ASP A 190 -5.87 -2.64 -24.10
CA ASP A 190 -7.05 -2.29 -24.91
C ASP A 190 -8.29 -3.13 -24.56
N CYS A 191 -8.48 -3.39 -23.26
CA CYS A 191 -9.58 -4.18 -22.73
C CYS A 191 -10.69 -3.30 -22.17
N VAL A 192 -11.93 -3.80 -22.21
CA VAL A 192 -13.08 -3.13 -21.61
C VAL A 192 -13.06 -3.34 -20.09
N MET A 193 -13.15 -2.24 -19.33
CA MET A 193 -13.15 -2.26 -17.87
C MET A 193 -14.18 -3.24 -17.27
N ARG A 194 -15.38 -3.31 -17.86
CA ARG A 194 -16.45 -4.22 -17.43
C ARG A 194 -16.05 -5.70 -17.52
N ASP A 195 -15.31 -6.07 -18.56
CA ASP A 195 -14.88 -7.46 -18.76
C ASP A 195 -13.77 -7.84 -17.76
N LYS A 196 -12.82 -6.92 -17.55
CA LYS A 196 -11.82 -7.07 -16.48
C LYS A 196 -12.48 -7.25 -15.11
N PHE A 197 -13.50 -6.44 -14.78
CA PHE A 197 -14.22 -6.54 -13.52
C PHE A 197 -14.86 -7.91 -13.36
N LYS A 198 -15.58 -8.43 -14.39
CA LYS A 198 -16.21 -9.74 -14.33
C LYS A 198 -15.22 -10.87 -14.07
N VAL A 199 -14.10 -10.87 -14.80
CA VAL A 199 -13.06 -11.89 -14.65
C VAL A 199 -12.43 -11.80 -13.26
N ASN A 200 -12.05 -10.61 -12.83
CA ASN A 200 -11.47 -10.42 -11.50
C ASN A 200 -12.45 -10.80 -10.38
N PHE A 201 -13.72 -10.45 -10.52
CA PHE A 201 -14.76 -10.82 -9.55
C PHE A 201 -14.84 -12.34 -9.33
N MET A 202 -14.82 -13.10 -10.43
CA MET A 202 -14.84 -14.57 -10.37
C MET A 202 -13.62 -15.19 -9.69
N ILE A 203 -12.47 -14.49 -9.73
CA ILE A 203 -11.23 -14.98 -9.13
C ILE A 203 -11.08 -14.49 -7.68
N VAL A 204 -11.30 -13.20 -7.46
CA VAL A 204 -10.94 -12.53 -6.21
C VAL A 204 -12.01 -12.76 -5.13
N VAL A 205 -13.30 -12.84 -5.50
CA VAL A 205 -14.36 -13.04 -4.52
C VAL A 205 -14.29 -14.43 -3.85
N PRO A 206 -14.14 -15.54 -4.57
CA PRO A 206 -13.94 -16.84 -3.92
C PRO A 206 -12.71 -16.86 -3.01
N ALA A 207 -11.60 -16.27 -3.43
CA ALA A 207 -10.40 -16.17 -2.61
C ALA A 207 -10.66 -15.35 -1.32
N ALA A 208 -11.33 -14.21 -1.44
CA ALA A 208 -11.69 -13.38 -0.30
C ALA A 208 -12.65 -14.09 0.68
N LEU A 209 -13.60 -14.88 0.17
CA LEU A 209 -14.51 -15.65 1.02
C LEU A 209 -13.76 -16.74 1.80
N ILE A 210 -12.78 -17.40 1.18
CA ILE A 210 -11.93 -18.39 1.86
C ILE A 210 -11.11 -17.70 2.96
N VAL A 211 -10.46 -16.58 2.63
CA VAL A 211 -9.67 -15.81 3.59
C VAL A 211 -10.54 -15.28 4.74
N LEU A 212 -11.73 -14.77 4.43
CA LEU A 212 -12.70 -14.33 5.43
C LEU A 212 -13.10 -15.48 6.35
N GLY A 213 -13.36 -16.67 5.80
CA GLY A 213 -13.64 -17.88 6.59
C GLY A 213 -12.49 -18.26 7.52
N ILE A 214 -11.25 -18.14 7.06
CA ILE A 214 -10.05 -18.35 7.89
C ILE A 214 -9.99 -17.33 9.03
N TYR A 215 -10.25 -16.04 8.76
CA TYR A 215 -10.23 -15.01 9.79
C TYR A 215 -11.35 -15.19 10.82
N ILE A 216 -12.54 -15.61 10.41
CA ILE A 216 -13.62 -15.96 11.33
C ILE A 216 -13.20 -17.16 12.21
N PHE A 217 -12.69 -18.22 11.59
CA PHE A 217 -12.26 -19.42 12.32
C PHE A 217 -11.15 -19.13 13.32
N GLN A 218 -10.15 -18.35 12.93
CA GLN A 218 -9.08 -17.94 13.84
C GLN A 218 -9.57 -16.99 14.92
N GLY A 219 -10.53 -16.13 14.61
CA GLY A 219 -11.19 -15.26 15.57
C GLY A 219 -11.88 -16.02 16.70
N LEU A 220 -12.43 -17.20 16.43
CA LEU A 220 -13.05 -18.05 17.46
C LEU A 220 -12.08 -18.52 18.55
N SER A 221 -10.80 -18.60 18.25
CA SER A 221 -9.73 -18.97 19.20
C SER A 221 -9.10 -17.77 19.91
N LEU A 222 -9.44 -16.54 19.50
CA LEU A 222 -8.97 -15.32 20.14
C LEU A 222 -9.79 -15.07 21.40
N SER A 223 -9.19 -15.33 22.55
CA SER A 223 -9.72 -14.96 23.87
C SER A 223 -9.08 -13.64 24.31
N ALA A 224 -9.10 -12.63 23.46
CA ALA A 224 -8.68 -11.31 23.86
C ALA A 224 -9.79 -10.72 24.76
N ALA A 225 -9.49 -10.47 26.03
CA ALA A 225 -10.31 -9.65 26.90
C ALA A 225 -9.67 -8.26 27.01
N PRO A 226 -9.76 -7.42 25.97
CA PRO A 226 -9.19 -6.08 26.05
C PRO A 226 -9.94 -5.31 27.15
N GLN A 227 -9.20 -4.59 27.99
CA GLN A 227 -9.83 -3.67 28.93
C GLN A 227 -10.54 -2.58 28.12
N MET A 228 -11.86 -2.64 28.05
CA MET A 228 -12.68 -1.63 27.39
C MET A 228 -12.55 -0.31 28.15
N GLN A 229 -11.95 0.66 27.52
CA GLN A 229 -11.91 2.03 28.03
C GLN A 229 -13.10 2.83 27.47
N THR A 230 -13.48 3.89 28.19
CA THR A 230 -14.55 4.78 27.73
C THR A 230 -14.22 5.42 26.38
N ILE A 231 -15.22 5.44 25.48
CA ILE A 231 -15.06 6.00 24.13
C ILE A 231 -15.07 7.53 24.22
N GLU A 232 -13.95 8.16 23.85
CA GLU A 232 -13.85 9.60 23.73
C GLU A 232 -14.22 10.03 22.30
N TRP A 233 -15.52 10.24 22.04
CA TRP A 233 -16.08 10.52 20.72
C TRP A 233 -15.38 11.66 19.96
N ILE A 234 -14.98 12.73 20.66
CA ILE A 234 -14.30 13.89 20.05
C ILE A 234 -12.97 13.45 19.41
N LYS A 235 -12.26 12.53 20.04
CA LYS A 235 -10.98 12.03 19.52
C LYS A 235 -11.14 11.07 18.34
N VAL A 236 -12.30 10.45 18.16
CA VAL A 236 -12.60 9.58 17.01
C VAL A 236 -12.87 10.38 15.74
N ILE A 237 -13.40 11.61 15.86
CA ILE A 237 -13.81 12.45 14.73
C ILE A 237 -12.75 12.59 13.64
N PRO A 238 -11.44 12.83 13.92
CA PRO A 238 -10.42 12.95 12.88
C PRO A 238 -10.34 11.73 11.95
N TYR A 239 -10.41 10.52 12.52
CA TYR A 239 -10.43 9.31 11.72
C TYR A 239 -11.72 9.13 10.90
N LEU A 240 -12.86 9.44 11.50
CA LEU A 240 -14.14 9.39 10.77
C LEU A 240 -14.17 10.36 9.59
N ILE A 241 -13.59 11.57 9.75
CA ILE A 241 -13.47 12.53 8.66
C ILE A 241 -12.56 11.99 7.56
N VAL A 242 -11.37 11.48 7.90
CA VAL A 242 -10.44 10.94 6.91
C VAL A 242 -11.06 9.77 6.15
N LEU A 243 -11.67 8.81 6.83
CA LEU A 243 -12.33 7.68 6.19
C LEU A 243 -13.55 8.11 5.39
N GLY A 244 -14.36 9.03 5.92
CA GLY A 244 -15.55 9.54 5.23
C GLY A 244 -15.21 10.31 3.96
N THR A 245 -14.23 11.21 4.00
CA THR A 245 -13.76 11.96 2.82
C THR A 245 -13.12 11.01 1.79
N ALA A 246 -12.36 10.03 2.24
CA ALA A 246 -11.78 9.02 1.36
C ALA A 246 -12.87 8.21 0.63
N VAL A 247 -13.88 7.72 1.34
CA VAL A 247 -15.02 7.00 0.74
C VAL A 247 -15.85 7.89 -0.19
N ALA A 248 -15.98 9.18 0.13
CA ALA A 248 -16.68 10.17 -0.72
C ALA A 248 -15.88 10.57 -1.98
N GLY A 249 -14.64 10.11 -2.12
CA GLY A 249 -13.78 10.42 -3.28
C GLY A 249 -13.25 11.86 -3.30
N MET A 250 -13.13 12.47 -2.11
CA MET A 250 -12.58 13.82 -1.92
C MET A 250 -11.12 13.80 -1.49
#